data_fbe031ce43c6dce3edaac2b372cfae3d
#
_entry.id   fbe031ce43c6dce3edaac2b372cfae3d
#
_cell.length_a   1.000
_cell.length_b   1.000
_cell.length_c   1.000
_cell.angle_alpha   90.00
_cell.angle_beta   90.00
_cell.angle_gamma   90.00
#
_symmetry.space_group_name_H-M   'P 1'
#
loop_
_entity.id
_entity.type
_entity.pdbx_description
1 polymer ?
#
loop_
_entity_poly.entity_id
_entity_poly.type
_entity_poly.pdbx_seq_one_letter_code
_entity_poly.pdbx_strand_id
1 'polypeptide(L)'
;LMASKLFLGSFDFHEMQKGYPNIFVGSLTLFSFLCYFKEKKIALSQRLYALFITVVILISFNIEMFDKLWHAGQLPNWYSYRFSFLFSFWMVFLGYQWALKKTAVGIRETFVYFFLVLAIGIGFILFPQDYLQGWQIALGFGLSMGIFYGLILIGRGKRTHQKFLISFVVIELLLNSIVTLSRLGYVMNAEFTAYQSSLANWSTVLLPAENEFYRSEKTMLRSKNDSLQVPTYGVSHFSSTFEKETEKFFDAIGVRQGTAYVNYSNGTLLTDALLGIKNTFIETTDATYNERWERKDLEDLPTIASFDEGHIVTNPNALSIAYPMKAILKSMKVPTNHPITMQNQLANALSGTTSPKNIF
;
A
#
# COMPACT_ATOMS: atom_id res chain seq x y z
N LEU A 1 21.84 -4.05 3.70
CA LEU A 1 20.42 -4.08 4.11
C LEU A 1 19.59 -5.03 3.24
N MET A 2 19.70 -5.00 1.90
CA MET A 2 18.99 -5.91 1.00
C MET A 2 19.22 -7.41 1.34
N ALA A 3 20.39 -7.80 1.82
CA ALA A 3 20.67 -9.18 2.23
C ALA A 3 19.80 -9.67 3.40
N SER A 4 19.24 -8.77 4.23
CA SER A 4 18.29 -9.14 5.27
C SER A 4 17.03 -9.78 4.72
N LYS A 5 16.65 -9.42 3.48
CA LYS A 5 15.47 -9.94 2.77
C LYS A 5 15.64 -11.38 2.27
N LEU A 6 16.79 -11.98 2.48
CA LEU A 6 17.02 -13.40 2.26
C LEU A 6 16.58 -14.28 3.43
N PHE A 7 16.27 -13.67 4.59
CA PHE A 7 15.80 -14.37 5.77
C PHE A 7 14.27 -14.44 5.84
N LEU A 8 13.79 -15.48 6.47
CA LEU A 8 12.37 -15.79 6.64
C LEU A 8 11.63 -14.65 7.37
N GLY A 9 10.48 -14.24 6.83
CA GLY A 9 9.60 -13.26 7.46
C GLY A 9 10.19 -11.84 7.60
N SER A 10 11.20 -11.48 6.81
CA SER A 10 11.86 -10.17 6.82
C SER A 10 11.03 -9.08 6.13
N PHE A 11 9.74 -9.03 6.44
CA PHE A 11 8.78 -8.10 5.85
C PHE A 11 7.67 -7.78 6.86
N ASP A 12 7.29 -6.50 6.96
CA ASP A 12 6.17 -6.04 7.79
C ASP A 12 5.43 -4.89 7.11
N PHE A 13 4.46 -4.29 7.83
CA PHE A 13 3.65 -3.20 7.31
C PHE A 13 4.47 -1.96 6.93
N HIS A 14 5.53 -1.62 7.69
CA HIS A 14 6.38 -0.47 7.39
C HIS A 14 7.20 -0.68 6.12
N GLU A 15 7.65 -1.92 5.88
CA GLU A 15 8.36 -2.32 4.68
C GLU A 15 7.50 -2.20 3.41
N MET A 16 6.16 -2.26 3.53
CA MET A 16 5.25 -1.99 2.41
C MET A 16 5.33 -0.54 1.93
N GLN A 17 5.60 0.41 2.84
CA GLN A 17 5.63 1.82 2.50
C GLN A 17 6.95 2.25 1.85
N LYS A 18 8.07 1.91 2.48
CA LYS A 18 9.42 2.37 2.09
C LYS A 18 10.50 1.30 2.27
N GLY A 19 10.13 0.03 2.16
CA GLY A 19 11.05 -1.07 2.42
C GLY A 19 12.02 -1.37 1.29
N TYR A 20 12.90 -2.31 1.59
CA TYR A 20 13.86 -2.88 0.64
C TYR A 20 13.18 -3.90 -0.28
N PRO A 21 13.79 -4.22 -1.46
CA PRO A 21 13.24 -5.20 -2.39
C PRO A 21 13.02 -6.55 -1.71
N ASN A 22 11.79 -7.08 -1.77
CA ASN A 22 11.47 -8.39 -1.22
C ASN A 22 11.95 -9.49 -2.18
N ILE A 23 13.01 -10.17 -1.79
CA ILE A 23 13.74 -11.17 -2.62
C ILE A 23 13.83 -12.54 -1.96
N PHE A 24 12.99 -12.83 -0.96
CA PHE A 24 12.96 -14.16 -0.35
C PHE A 24 12.50 -15.21 -1.34
N VAL A 25 13.32 -16.26 -1.51
CA VAL A 25 13.05 -17.38 -2.45
C VAL A 25 13.23 -18.74 -1.80
N GLY A 26 13.48 -18.77 -0.49
CA GLY A 26 13.83 -19.97 0.25
C GLY A 26 15.29 -20.42 0.08
N SER A 27 15.75 -21.15 1.05
CA SER A 27 17.16 -21.57 1.17
C SER A 27 17.62 -22.47 0.03
N LEU A 28 16.77 -23.37 -0.44
CA LEU A 28 17.09 -24.27 -1.56
C LEU A 28 17.33 -23.48 -2.85
N THR A 29 16.46 -22.53 -3.15
CA THR A 29 16.58 -21.71 -4.36
C THR A 29 17.81 -20.83 -4.31
N LEU A 30 18.04 -20.14 -3.18
CA LEU A 30 19.21 -19.29 -3.00
C LEU A 30 20.51 -20.10 -3.15
N PHE A 31 20.60 -21.28 -2.53
CA PHE A 31 21.74 -22.18 -2.70
C PHE A 31 21.96 -22.57 -4.16
N SER A 32 20.90 -23.04 -4.83
CA SER A 32 20.96 -23.49 -6.22
C SER A 32 21.34 -22.35 -7.17
N PHE A 33 20.81 -21.15 -6.95
CA PHE A 33 21.16 -19.92 -7.69
C PHE A 33 22.66 -19.61 -7.58
N LEU A 34 23.22 -19.63 -6.37
CA LEU A 34 24.65 -19.36 -6.17
C LEU A 34 25.53 -20.45 -6.79
N CYS A 35 25.08 -21.71 -6.73
CA CYS A 35 25.80 -22.84 -7.33
C CYS A 35 25.77 -22.80 -8.87
N TYR A 36 24.76 -22.19 -9.50
CA TYR A 36 24.67 -22.05 -10.97
C TYR A 36 25.94 -21.46 -11.57
N PHE A 37 26.50 -20.42 -10.97
CA PHE A 37 27.69 -19.72 -11.48
C PHE A 37 28.97 -20.54 -11.39
N LYS A 38 28.99 -21.58 -10.57
CA LYS A 38 30.13 -22.47 -10.40
C LYS A 38 30.01 -23.79 -11.19
N GLU A 39 28.83 -24.08 -11.73
CA GLU A 39 28.56 -25.36 -12.40
C GLU A 39 29.27 -25.46 -13.78
N LYS A 40 30.27 -26.35 -13.90
CA LYS A 40 31.08 -26.49 -15.13
C LYS A 40 30.29 -27.11 -16.31
N LYS A 41 29.19 -27.81 -16.04
CA LYS A 41 28.30 -28.36 -17.09
C LYS A 41 27.45 -27.29 -17.77
N ILE A 42 27.44 -26.05 -17.24
CA ILE A 42 26.82 -24.89 -17.84
C ILE A 42 27.89 -24.10 -18.57
N ALA A 43 27.65 -23.77 -19.84
CA ALA A 43 28.64 -23.03 -20.65
C ALA A 43 29.06 -21.74 -19.99
N LEU A 44 30.33 -21.36 -20.09
CA LEU A 44 30.86 -20.15 -19.49
C LEU A 44 30.10 -18.91 -19.99
N SER A 45 29.79 -18.84 -21.27
CA SER A 45 29.00 -17.75 -21.86
C SER A 45 27.65 -17.58 -21.17
N GLN A 46 26.91 -18.68 -20.94
CA GLN A 46 25.62 -18.65 -20.24
C GLN A 46 25.75 -18.14 -18.81
N ARG A 47 26.80 -18.55 -18.09
CA ARG A 47 27.08 -18.07 -16.72
C ARG A 47 27.44 -16.58 -16.69
N LEU A 48 28.21 -16.11 -17.69
CA LEU A 48 28.58 -14.70 -17.80
C LEU A 48 27.36 -13.82 -18.15
N TYR A 49 26.50 -14.24 -19.10
CA TYR A 49 25.26 -13.52 -19.38
C TYR A 49 24.32 -13.50 -18.16
N ALA A 50 24.18 -14.63 -17.48
CA ALA A 50 23.38 -14.70 -16.26
C ALA A 50 23.93 -13.78 -15.17
N LEU A 51 25.26 -13.71 -15.00
CA LEU A 51 25.91 -12.80 -14.06
C LEU A 51 25.66 -11.34 -14.44
N PHE A 52 25.78 -11.01 -15.71
CA PHE A 52 25.50 -9.65 -16.20
C PHE A 52 24.06 -9.22 -15.87
N ILE A 53 23.07 -10.05 -16.20
CA ILE A 53 21.65 -9.77 -15.88
C ILE A 53 21.46 -9.62 -14.36
N THR A 54 22.05 -10.53 -13.57
CA THR A 54 22.00 -10.46 -12.11
C THR A 54 22.55 -9.14 -11.59
N VAL A 55 23.72 -8.70 -12.08
CA VAL A 55 24.34 -7.44 -11.67
C VAL A 55 23.47 -6.24 -12.07
N VAL A 56 22.91 -6.24 -13.28
CA VAL A 56 22.02 -5.14 -13.73
C VAL A 56 20.79 -5.02 -12.81
N ILE A 57 20.15 -6.14 -12.45
CA ILE A 57 19.01 -6.11 -11.54
C ILE A 57 19.42 -5.63 -10.13
N LEU A 58 20.55 -6.12 -9.61
CA LEU A 58 21.06 -5.70 -8.30
C LEU A 58 21.44 -4.21 -8.26
N ILE A 59 21.99 -3.68 -9.33
CA ILE A 59 22.25 -2.24 -9.48
C ILE A 59 20.94 -1.46 -9.50
N SER A 60 19.91 -1.99 -10.17
CA SER A 60 18.59 -1.35 -10.24
C SER A 60 17.92 -1.19 -8.87
N PHE A 61 18.24 -2.02 -7.88
CA PHE A 61 17.77 -1.88 -6.50
C PHE A 61 18.49 -0.78 -5.68
N ASN A 62 19.57 -0.21 -6.21
CA ASN A 62 20.39 0.76 -5.47
C ASN A 62 20.41 2.15 -6.13
N ILE A 63 19.91 2.29 -7.34
CA ILE A 63 19.92 3.53 -8.10
C ILE A 63 18.48 3.95 -8.42
N GLU A 64 18.03 5.07 -7.85
CA GLU A 64 16.67 5.62 -8.01
C GLU A 64 16.25 5.81 -9.47
N MET A 65 17.20 6.18 -10.34
CA MET A 65 16.91 6.34 -11.77
C MET A 65 16.43 5.02 -12.41
N PHE A 66 17.00 3.88 -12.03
CA PHE A 66 16.56 2.58 -12.52
C PHE A 66 15.22 2.17 -11.91
N ASP A 67 14.97 2.49 -10.64
CA ASP A 67 13.65 2.26 -10.02
C ASP A 67 12.56 3.03 -10.77
N LYS A 68 12.81 4.31 -11.12
CA LYS A 68 11.92 5.10 -11.99
C LYS A 68 11.70 4.47 -13.35
N LEU A 69 12.75 3.97 -14.01
CA LEU A 69 12.63 3.31 -15.31
C LEU A 69 11.72 2.08 -15.24
N TRP A 70 11.87 1.24 -14.23
CA TRP A 70 11.01 0.08 -14.00
C TRP A 70 9.54 0.44 -13.72
N HIS A 71 9.27 1.67 -13.28
CA HIS A 71 7.95 2.21 -12.98
C HIS A 71 7.49 3.28 -13.97
N ALA A 72 7.92 3.20 -15.23
CA ALA A 72 7.54 4.12 -16.30
C ALA A 72 7.82 5.61 -15.99
N GLY A 73 8.93 5.89 -15.33
CA GLY A 73 9.38 7.25 -15.03
C GLY A 73 8.86 7.84 -13.72
N GLN A 74 8.10 7.10 -12.93
CA GLN A 74 7.56 7.55 -11.64
C GLN A 74 8.05 6.66 -10.48
N LEU A 75 8.21 7.24 -9.29
CA LEU A 75 8.45 6.44 -8.08
C LEU A 75 7.11 5.93 -7.52
N PRO A 76 7.03 4.67 -7.12
CA PRO A 76 5.84 4.15 -6.47
C PRO A 76 5.68 4.75 -5.07
N ASN A 77 4.45 5.14 -4.69
CA ASN A 77 4.15 5.65 -3.35
C ASN A 77 4.19 4.55 -2.27
N TRP A 78 3.91 3.31 -2.65
CA TRP A 78 3.93 2.12 -1.82
C TRP A 78 4.60 0.99 -2.58
N TYR A 79 5.18 0.01 -1.88
CA TYR A 79 5.86 -1.13 -2.48
C TYR A 79 6.99 -0.69 -3.43
N SER A 80 7.98 -0.01 -2.87
CA SER A 80 9.21 0.29 -3.58
C SER A 80 9.81 -0.98 -4.20
N TYR A 81 10.47 -0.83 -5.33
CA TYR A 81 11.09 -1.97 -6.02
C TYR A 81 10.11 -3.10 -6.39
N ARG A 82 8.91 -2.76 -6.84
CA ARG A 82 7.88 -3.77 -7.22
C ARG A 82 8.40 -4.81 -8.20
N PHE A 83 9.37 -4.45 -9.03
CA PHE A 83 10.04 -5.36 -9.96
C PHE A 83 10.93 -6.42 -9.28
N SER A 84 11.07 -6.44 -7.95
CA SER A 84 11.85 -7.45 -7.21
C SER A 84 11.38 -8.88 -7.47
N PHE A 85 10.11 -9.09 -7.83
CA PHE A 85 9.60 -10.41 -8.23
C PHE A 85 10.32 -10.97 -9.47
N LEU A 86 10.81 -10.11 -10.39
CA LEU A 86 11.61 -10.54 -11.53
C LEU A 86 12.94 -11.13 -11.08
N PHE A 87 13.55 -10.53 -10.04
CA PHE A 87 14.77 -11.07 -9.47
C PHE A 87 14.53 -12.41 -8.75
N SER A 88 13.44 -12.51 -8.00
CA SER A 88 13.03 -13.78 -7.37
C SER A 88 12.78 -14.87 -8.42
N PHE A 89 12.04 -14.53 -9.48
CA PHE A 89 11.85 -15.46 -10.61
C PHE A 89 13.17 -15.85 -11.26
N TRP A 90 14.06 -14.88 -11.47
CA TRP A 90 15.40 -15.12 -12.03
C TRP A 90 16.23 -16.09 -11.19
N MET A 91 16.22 -15.92 -9.87
CA MET A 91 16.89 -16.85 -8.96
C MET A 91 16.31 -18.25 -9.03
N VAL A 92 14.98 -18.39 -9.09
CA VAL A 92 14.30 -19.69 -9.27
C VAL A 92 14.69 -20.31 -10.60
N PHE A 93 14.67 -19.55 -11.69
CA PHE A 93 15.01 -20.03 -13.02
C PHE A 93 16.45 -20.56 -13.10
N LEU A 94 17.41 -19.78 -12.62
CA LEU A 94 18.83 -20.21 -12.62
C LEU A 94 19.06 -21.38 -11.67
N GLY A 95 18.42 -21.38 -10.49
CA GLY A 95 18.48 -22.51 -9.57
C GLY A 95 17.93 -23.81 -10.18
N TYR A 96 16.82 -23.71 -10.91
CA TYR A 96 16.27 -24.84 -11.65
C TYR A 96 17.22 -25.33 -12.77
N GLN A 97 17.82 -24.43 -13.55
CA GLN A 97 18.80 -24.79 -14.59
C GLN A 97 20.01 -25.49 -13.98
N TRP A 98 20.47 -25.07 -12.81
CA TRP A 98 21.52 -25.80 -12.09
C TRP A 98 21.07 -27.21 -11.67
N ALA A 99 19.87 -27.33 -11.09
CA ALA A 99 19.34 -28.61 -10.62
C ALA A 99 19.22 -29.66 -11.74
N LEU A 100 18.88 -29.24 -12.97
CA LEU A 100 18.83 -30.11 -14.15
C LEU A 100 20.21 -30.63 -14.58
N LYS A 101 21.28 -29.91 -14.29
CA LYS A 101 22.66 -30.27 -14.70
C LYS A 101 23.45 -30.99 -13.60
N LYS A 102 23.05 -30.77 -12.34
CA LYS A 102 23.75 -31.30 -11.16
C LYS A 102 23.27 -32.70 -10.81
N THR A 103 24.21 -33.64 -10.68
CA THR A 103 23.91 -35.03 -10.30
C THR A 103 24.05 -35.27 -8.79
N ALA A 104 24.94 -34.54 -8.12
CA ALA A 104 25.14 -34.65 -6.69
C ALA A 104 25.67 -33.30 -6.14
N VAL A 105 25.27 -32.95 -4.93
CA VAL A 105 25.75 -31.77 -4.22
C VAL A 105 27.00 -32.12 -3.44
N GLY A 106 28.04 -31.33 -3.62
CA GLY A 106 29.30 -31.52 -2.88
C GLY A 106 29.17 -30.98 -1.45
N ILE A 107 29.74 -31.74 -0.51
CA ILE A 107 29.75 -31.30 0.91
C ILE A 107 30.46 -29.94 1.10
N ARG A 108 31.52 -29.69 0.33
CA ARG A 108 32.24 -28.41 0.35
C ARG A 108 31.37 -27.22 -0.08
N GLU A 109 30.56 -27.42 -1.14
CA GLU A 109 29.66 -26.38 -1.64
C GLU A 109 28.61 -26.00 -0.55
N THR A 110 28.10 -27.02 0.13
CA THR A 110 27.15 -26.86 1.23
C THR A 110 27.76 -26.10 2.41
N PHE A 111 28.99 -26.44 2.82
CA PHE A 111 29.68 -25.75 3.91
C PHE A 111 29.99 -24.28 3.57
N VAL A 112 30.45 -23.99 2.35
CA VAL A 112 30.70 -22.58 1.93
C VAL A 112 29.43 -21.75 2.00
N TYR A 113 28.32 -22.29 1.53
CA TYR A 113 27.04 -21.59 1.62
C TYR A 113 26.58 -21.41 3.07
N PHE A 114 26.71 -22.44 3.90
CA PHE A 114 26.39 -22.39 5.32
C PHE A 114 27.12 -21.27 6.02
N PHE A 115 28.44 -21.20 5.88
CA PHE A 115 29.23 -20.11 6.50
C PHE A 115 28.89 -18.75 5.94
N LEU A 116 28.52 -18.64 4.67
CA LEU A 116 28.07 -17.36 4.09
C LEU A 116 26.76 -16.90 4.75
N VAL A 117 25.76 -17.76 4.86
CA VAL A 117 24.47 -17.44 5.49
C VAL A 117 24.64 -17.13 6.97
N LEU A 118 25.50 -17.92 7.66
CA LEU A 118 25.85 -17.69 9.07
C LEU A 118 26.51 -16.31 9.27
N ALA A 119 27.48 -15.96 8.45
CA ALA A 119 28.17 -14.67 8.54
C ALA A 119 27.20 -13.50 8.31
N ILE A 120 26.31 -13.61 7.32
CA ILE A 120 25.26 -12.61 7.06
C ILE A 120 24.30 -12.52 8.26
N GLY A 121 23.87 -13.67 8.80
CA GLY A 121 22.98 -13.71 9.97
C GLY A 121 23.59 -13.08 11.20
N ILE A 122 24.86 -13.39 11.51
CA ILE A 122 25.61 -12.75 12.61
C ILE A 122 25.69 -11.23 12.38
N GLY A 123 25.95 -10.80 11.14
CA GLY A 123 25.95 -9.37 10.81
C GLY A 123 24.64 -8.68 11.17
N PHE A 124 23.47 -9.30 10.92
CA PHE A 124 22.17 -8.72 11.28
C PHE A 124 21.82 -8.87 12.78
N ILE A 125 22.43 -9.79 13.50
CA ILE A 125 22.35 -9.81 14.96
C ILE A 125 23.13 -8.65 15.57
N LEU A 126 24.30 -8.33 15.02
CA LEU A 126 25.15 -7.23 15.48
C LEU A 126 24.62 -5.85 15.04
N PHE A 127 23.95 -5.79 13.87
CA PHE A 127 23.34 -4.58 13.31
C PHE A 127 21.85 -4.84 13.06
N PRO A 128 21.01 -4.85 14.12
CA PRO A 128 19.62 -5.25 14.05
C PRO A 128 18.81 -4.34 13.12
N GLN A 129 17.77 -4.93 12.56
CA GLN A 129 16.76 -4.25 11.72
C GLN A 129 15.39 -4.48 12.37
N ASP A 130 14.54 -3.46 12.39
CA ASP A 130 13.23 -3.51 13.07
C ASP A 130 12.32 -4.63 12.55
N TYR A 131 12.41 -4.92 11.26
CA TYR A 131 11.62 -5.95 10.58
C TYR A 131 12.23 -7.36 10.62
N LEU A 132 13.47 -7.53 11.16
CA LEU A 132 14.17 -8.83 11.20
C LEU A 132 14.70 -9.11 12.62
N GLN A 133 14.01 -9.99 13.32
CA GLN A 133 14.34 -10.35 14.68
C GLN A 133 15.28 -11.57 14.74
N GLY A 134 16.05 -11.70 15.83
CA GLY A 134 17.04 -12.79 16.00
C GLY A 134 16.45 -14.19 15.88
N TRP A 135 15.21 -14.42 16.35
CA TRP A 135 14.55 -15.71 16.21
C TRP A 135 14.24 -16.09 14.76
N GLN A 136 13.94 -15.11 13.88
CA GLN A 136 13.72 -15.35 12.46
C GLN A 136 15.01 -15.79 11.76
N ILE A 137 16.13 -15.19 12.15
CA ILE A 137 17.47 -15.59 11.67
C ILE A 137 17.78 -17.00 12.13
N ALA A 138 17.57 -17.31 13.42
CA ALA A 138 17.83 -18.65 13.98
C ALA A 138 16.93 -19.72 13.34
N LEU A 139 15.64 -19.45 13.15
CA LEU A 139 14.70 -20.37 12.52
C LEU A 139 15.05 -20.59 11.05
N GLY A 140 15.30 -19.53 10.28
CA GLY A 140 15.72 -19.62 8.87
C GLY A 140 17.02 -20.41 8.73
N PHE A 141 17.96 -20.20 9.64
CA PHE A 141 19.20 -20.98 9.70
C PHE A 141 18.95 -22.46 9.99
N GLY A 142 18.13 -22.80 10.97
CA GLY A 142 17.76 -24.19 11.29
C GLY A 142 17.07 -24.90 10.12
N LEU A 143 16.16 -24.23 9.43
CA LEU A 143 15.50 -24.77 8.22
C LEU A 143 16.49 -24.98 7.08
N SER A 144 17.40 -24.03 6.86
CA SER A 144 18.47 -24.17 5.87
C SER A 144 19.36 -25.39 6.14
N MET A 145 19.66 -25.66 7.41
CA MET A 145 20.42 -26.86 7.82
C MET A 145 19.68 -28.14 7.45
N GLY A 146 18.37 -28.21 7.71
CA GLY A 146 17.54 -29.36 7.32
C GLY A 146 17.52 -29.58 5.80
N ILE A 147 17.42 -28.49 5.02
CA ILE A 147 17.47 -28.51 3.56
C ILE A 147 18.83 -29.03 3.08
N PHE A 148 19.94 -28.53 3.63
CA PHE A 148 21.28 -28.98 3.24
C PHE A 148 21.55 -30.42 3.59
N TYR A 149 21.11 -30.86 4.76
CA TYR A 149 21.18 -32.27 5.12
C TYR A 149 20.39 -33.12 4.14
N GLY A 150 19.18 -32.69 3.76
CA GLY A 150 18.37 -33.34 2.72
C GLY A 150 19.09 -33.42 1.35
N LEU A 151 19.75 -32.33 0.93
CA LEU A 151 20.54 -32.32 -0.33
C LEU A 151 21.70 -33.30 -0.32
N ILE A 152 22.42 -33.43 0.79
CA ILE A 152 23.50 -34.40 0.96
C ILE A 152 22.94 -35.84 0.89
N LEU A 153 21.79 -36.08 1.51
CA LEU A 153 21.14 -37.38 1.53
C LEU A 153 20.63 -37.83 0.15
N ILE A 154 20.17 -36.90 -0.69
CA ILE A 154 19.64 -37.21 -2.05
C ILE A 154 20.69 -37.94 -2.88
N GLY A 155 21.97 -37.62 -2.74
CA GLY A 155 23.06 -38.33 -3.39
C GLY A 155 23.10 -39.84 -3.10
N ARG A 156 22.41 -40.31 -2.06
CA ARG A 156 22.26 -41.73 -1.68
C ARG A 156 21.09 -42.44 -2.39
N GLY A 157 20.35 -41.75 -3.27
CA GLY A 157 19.36 -42.33 -4.17
C GLY A 157 18.04 -42.84 -3.55
N LYS A 158 17.82 -42.69 -2.24
CA LYS A 158 16.59 -43.18 -1.58
C LYS A 158 15.42 -42.21 -1.75
N ARG A 159 14.26 -42.71 -2.14
CA ARG A 159 13.01 -41.91 -2.29
C ARG A 159 12.60 -41.18 -1.00
N THR A 160 12.91 -41.75 0.15
CA THR A 160 12.66 -41.14 1.47
C THR A 160 13.43 -39.82 1.64
N HIS A 161 14.63 -39.69 1.09
CA HIS A 161 15.46 -38.50 1.18
C HIS A 161 14.88 -37.35 0.36
N GLN A 162 14.25 -37.64 -0.80
CA GLN A 162 13.53 -36.64 -1.59
C GLN A 162 12.32 -36.11 -0.83
N LYS A 163 11.53 -36.99 -0.19
CA LYS A 163 10.39 -36.56 0.65
C LYS A 163 10.84 -35.69 1.80
N PHE A 164 11.95 -36.07 2.47
CA PHE A 164 12.53 -35.24 3.55
C PHE A 164 12.89 -33.83 3.08
N LEU A 165 13.61 -33.68 1.97
CA LEU A 165 13.96 -32.39 1.41
C LEU A 165 12.71 -31.56 1.08
N ILE A 166 11.73 -32.17 0.38
CA ILE A 166 10.48 -31.51 0.00
C ILE A 166 9.74 -31.01 1.25
N SER A 167 9.68 -31.84 2.32
CA SER A 167 9.02 -31.44 3.56
C SER A 167 9.65 -30.19 4.18
N PHE A 168 10.98 -30.10 4.24
CA PHE A 168 11.67 -28.93 4.76
C PHE A 168 11.44 -27.68 3.91
N VAL A 169 11.45 -27.80 2.58
CA VAL A 169 11.13 -26.68 1.68
C VAL A 169 9.70 -26.21 1.87
N VAL A 170 8.73 -27.12 1.99
CA VAL A 170 7.33 -26.78 2.22
C VAL A 170 7.17 -26.09 3.58
N ILE A 171 7.81 -26.62 4.63
CA ILE A 171 7.80 -26.01 5.97
C ILE A 171 8.38 -24.59 5.94
N GLU A 172 9.53 -24.40 5.27
CA GLU A 172 10.15 -23.07 5.13
C GLU A 172 9.20 -22.07 4.46
N LEU A 173 8.57 -22.45 3.35
CA LEU A 173 7.62 -21.58 2.63
C LEU A 173 6.38 -21.28 3.45
N LEU A 174 5.81 -22.28 4.14
CA LEU A 174 4.63 -22.07 5.00
C LEU A 174 4.97 -21.15 6.17
N LEU A 175 6.09 -21.36 6.85
CA LEU A 175 6.52 -20.52 7.96
C LEU A 175 6.81 -19.09 7.50
N ASN A 176 7.47 -18.92 6.34
CA ASN A 176 7.66 -17.59 5.76
C ASN A 176 6.32 -16.89 5.50
N SER A 177 5.35 -17.60 4.92
CA SER A 177 4.02 -17.05 4.65
C SER A 177 3.29 -16.67 5.94
N ILE A 178 3.28 -17.55 6.94
CA ILE A 178 2.64 -17.30 8.24
C ILE A 178 3.27 -16.08 8.91
N VAL A 179 4.60 -16.04 9.04
CA VAL A 179 5.31 -14.95 9.70
C VAL A 179 5.10 -13.63 8.96
N THR A 180 5.20 -13.63 7.64
CA THR A 180 5.00 -12.43 6.83
C THR A 180 3.56 -11.91 6.95
N LEU A 181 2.57 -12.79 6.77
CA LEU A 181 1.16 -12.40 6.82
C LEU A 181 0.74 -11.94 8.22
N SER A 182 1.23 -12.58 9.30
CA SER A 182 0.92 -12.17 10.67
C SER A 182 1.43 -10.76 11.05
N ARG A 183 2.37 -10.22 10.28
CA ARG A 183 2.96 -8.88 10.50
C ARG A 183 2.38 -7.78 9.62
N LEU A 184 1.42 -8.11 8.78
CA LEU A 184 0.66 -7.12 8.02
C LEU A 184 -0.46 -6.54 8.88
N GLY A 185 -0.77 -5.26 8.66
CA GLY A 185 -1.91 -4.60 9.31
C GLY A 185 -3.23 -5.06 8.67
N TYR A 186 -3.97 -5.86 9.40
CA TYR A 186 -5.33 -6.25 9.02
C TYR A 186 -6.35 -5.54 9.90
N VAL A 187 -7.51 -5.26 9.33
CA VAL A 187 -8.70 -4.83 10.07
C VAL A 187 -9.38 -6.07 10.65
N MET A 188 -9.80 -6.02 11.90
CA MET A 188 -10.56 -7.11 12.51
C MET A 188 -11.91 -7.29 11.82
N ASN A 189 -12.31 -8.54 11.54
CA ASN A 189 -13.59 -8.82 10.89
C ASN A 189 -14.78 -8.21 11.64
N ALA A 190 -14.78 -8.27 12.98
CA ALA A 190 -15.83 -7.69 13.79
C ALA A 190 -15.94 -6.17 13.59
N GLU A 191 -14.81 -5.46 13.62
CA GLU A 191 -14.74 -4.02 13.39
C GLU A 191 -15.18 -3.65 11.96
N PHE A 192 -14.70 -4.41 10.96
CA PHE A 192 -15.12 -4.21 9.57
C PHE A 192 -16.63 -4.41 9.40
N THR A 193 -17.18 -5.49 9.93
CA THR A 193 -18.62 -5.81 9.82
C THR A 193 -19.48 -4.78 10.56
N ALA A 194 -19.07 -4.35 11.75
CA ALA A 194 -19.78 -3.31 12.49
C ALA A 194 -19.86 -2.01 11.67
N TYR A 195 -18.71 -1.54 11.14
CA TYR A 195 -18.70 -0.35 10.29
C TYR A 195 -19.58 -0.49 9.05
N GLN A 196 -19.53 -1.64 8.36
CA GLN A 196 -20.36 -1.87 7.18
C GLN A 196 -21.86 -1.82 7.53
N SER A 197 -22.24 -2.34 8.67
CA SER A 197 -23.65 -2.29 9.14
C SER A 197 -24.08 -0.85 9.43
N SER A 198 -23.25 -0.08 10.13
CA SER A 198 -23.49 1.34 10.41
C SER A 198 -23.59 2.16 9.12
N LEU A 199 -22.65 1.95 8.18
CA LEU A 199 -22.64 2.63 6.89
C LEU A 199 -23.91 2.29 6.06
N ALA A 200 -24.34 1.06 6.07
CA ALA A 200 -25.58 0.64 5.41
C ALA A 200 -26.80 1.34 6.02
N ASN A 201 -26.87 1.46 7.35
CA ASN A 201 -27.94 2.17 8.04
C ASN A 201 -27.95 3.66 7.68
N TRP A 202 -26.81 4.34 7.74
CA TRP A 202 -26.72 5.76 7.38
C TRP A 202 -27.09 6.00 5.93
N SER A 203 -26.69 5.11 5.03
CA SER A 203 -26.96 5.23 3.60
C SER A 203 -28.42 5.31 3.26
N THR A 204 -29.32 4.73 4.06
CA THR A 204 -30.77 4.81 3.85
C THR A 204 -31.31 6.24 3.91
N VAL A 205 -30.63 7.11 4.67
CA VAL A 205 -31.00 8.54 4.83
C VAL A 205 -30.12 9.44 3.94
N LEU A 206 -28.89 9.01 3.66
CA LEU A 206 -27.94 9.77 2.84
C LEU A 206 -28.22 9.64 1.34
N LEU A 207 -28.99 8.62 0.93
CA LEU A 207 -29.35 8.39 -0.47
C LEU A 207 -30.34 9.43 -0.97
N PRO A 208 -30.10 10.08 -2.13
CA PRO A 208 -31.10 10.93 -2.77
C PRO A 208 -32.39 10.19 -3.09
N ALA A 209 -33.53 10.89 -2.98
CA ALA A 209 -34.80 10.38 -3.48
C ALA A 209 -34.77 10.22 -5.01
N GLU A 210 -35.70 9.44 -5.55
CA GLU A 210 -35.83 9.27 -6.99
C GLU A 210 -36.02 10.62 -7.68
N ASN A 211 -35.22 10.90 -8.72
CA ASN A 211 -35.14 12.16 -9.45
C ASN A 211 -34.45 13.35 -8.72
N GLU A 212 -33.83 13.12 -7.56
CA GLU A 212 -32.94 14.09 -6.94
C GLU A 212 -31.48 13.69 -7.11
N PHE A 213 -30.60 14.67 -7.23
CA PHE A 213 -29.17 14.46 -7.16
C PHE A 213 -28.55 15.45 -6.18
N TYR A 214 -27.92 14.91 -5.14
CA TYR A 214 -27.05 15.63 -4.24
C TYR A 214 -25.95 14.71 -3.72
N ARG A 215 -24.90 15.30 -3.16
CA ARG A 215 -23.82 14.54 -2.49
C ARG A 215 -24.05 14.50 -0.99
N SER A 216 -23.51 13.46 -0.39
CA SER A 216 -23.47 13.27 1.05
C SER A 216 -22.06 12.99 1.52
N GLU A 217 -21.67 13.51 2.68
CA GLU A 217 -20.36 13.34 3.27
C GLU A 217 -20.42 13.04 4.77
N LYS A 218 -19.28 12.88 5.39
CA LYS A 218 -19.14 12.59 6.82
C LYS A 218 -17.94 13.34 7.42
N THR A 219 -18.01 13.64 8.72
CA THR A 219 -16.95 14.37 9.44
C THR A 219 -15.85 13.47 9.97
N MET A 220 -15.89 12.16 9.72
CA MET A 220 -14.88 11.20 10.17
C MET A 220 -14.25 10.45 9.02
N LEU A 221 -13.04 9.95 9.21
CA LEU A 221 -12.32 9.14 8.26
C LEU A 221 -12.17 7.70 8.75
N ARG A 222 -12.92 6.78 8.16
CA ARG A 222 -12.71 5.35 8.27
C ARG A 222 -12.25 4.76 6.93
N SER A 223 -12.95 5.13 5.87
CA SER A 223 -12.60 4.79 4.49
C SER A 223 -12.88 5.99 3.58
N LYS A 224 -12.07 6.14 2.54
CA LYS A 224 -12.27 7.20 1.52
C LYS A 224 -13.28 6.80 0.45
N ASN A 225 -13.54 5.49 0.31
CA ASN A 225 -14.36 4.94 -0.77
C ASN A 225 -15.72 4.43 -0.30
N ASP A 226 -16.26 4.97 0.77
CA ASP A 226 -17.55 4.54 1.32
C ASP A 226 -18.69 4.72 0.32
N SER A 227 -18.68 5.81 -0.45
CA SER A 227 -19.66 6.05 -1.53
C SER A 227 -19.57 5.08 -2.70
N LEU A 228 -18.55 4.23 -2.77
CA LEU A 228 -18.47 3.10 -3.71
C LEU A 228 -19.04 1.79 -3.12
N GLN A 229 -19.22 1.74 -1.80
CA GLN A 229 -19.73 0.56 -1.09
C GLN A 229 -21.26 0.61 -0.91
N VAL A 230 -21.80 1.81 -0.77
CA VAL A 230 -23.23 2.07 -0.57
C VAL A 230 -23.74 3.02 -1.65
N PRO A 231 -25.03 2.98 -2.00
CA PRO A 231 -25.58 3.74 -3.11
C PRO A 231 -25.73 5.24 -2.77
N THR A 232 -24.65 5.90 -2.35
CA THR A 232 -24.59 7.35 -2.08
C THR A 232 -23.60 8.03 -3.02
N TYR A 233 -23.74 9.33 -3.20
CA TYR A 233 -22.80 10.14 -3.97
C TYR A 233 -21.91 10.91 -3.02
N GLY A 234 -20.61 10.67 -3.00
CA GLY A 234 -19.63 11.37 -2.17
C GLY A 234 -18.63 12.17 -3.00
N VAL A 235 -17.86 13.01 -2.31
CA VAL A 235 -16.69 13.70 -2.84
C VAL A 235 -15.43 12.95 -2.45
N SER A 236 -15.42 12.40 -1.23
CA SER A 236 -14.30 11.62 -0.72
C SER A 236 -14.08 10.37 -1.56
N HIS A 237 -12.87 10.21 -2.09
CA HIS A 237 -12.49 8.97 -2.76
C HIS A 237 -10.97 8.81 -2.89
N PHE A 238 -10.55 7.58 -3.11
CA PHE A 238 -9.19 7.19 -3.47
C PHE A 238 -9.20 6.50 -4.83
N SER A 239 -8.29 6.92 -5.71
CA SER A 239 -8.04 6.24 -6.98
C SER A 239 -6.58 6.36 -7.37
N SER A 240 -5.96 5.28 -7.84
CA SER A 240 -4.60 5.30 -8.39
C SER A 240 -4.47 6.17 -9.65
N THR A 241 -5.59 6.49 -10.29
CA THR A 241 -5.69 7.35 -11.48
C THR A 241 -6.37 8.69 -11.16
N PHE A 242 -6.20 9.18 -9.93
CA PHE A 242 -6.77 10.45 -9.50
C PHE A 242 -6.25 11.61 -10.35
N GLU A 243 -7.15 12.49 -10.80
CA GLU A 243 -6.78 13.58 -11.67
C GLU A 243 -6.06 14.70 -10.92
N LYS A 244 -4.92 15.13 -11.44
CA LYS A 244 -4.06 16.12 -10.80
C LYS A 244 -4.72 17.51 -10.66
N GLU A 245 -5.54 17.91 -11.60
CA GLU A 245 -6.21 19.21 -11.52
C GLU A 245 -7.32 19.20 -10.43
N THR A 246 -7.97 18.07 -10.23
CA THR A 246 -8.89 17.85 -9.13
C THR A 246 -8.17 17.92 -7.78
N GLU A 247 -6.99 17.31 -7.65
CA GLU A 247 -6.14 17.44 -6.47
C GLU A 247 -5.81 18.90 -6.16
N LYS A 248 -5.35 19.66 -7.15
CA LYS A 248 -5.05 21.10 -7.00
C LYS A 248 -6.24 21.94 -6.61
N PHE A 249 -7.42 21.63 -7.14
CA PHE A 249 -8.64 22.32 -6.78
C PHE A 249 -8.99 22.13 -5.30
N PHE A 250 -8.96 20.87 -4.83
CA PHE A 250 -9.23 20.57 -3.43
C PHE A 250 -8.19 21.17 -2.48
N ASP A 251 -6.92 21.17 -2.86
CA ASP A 251 -5.86 21.87 -2.13
C ASP A 251 -6.16 23.37 -2.02
N ALA A 252 -6.53 24.01 -3.12
CA ALA A 252 -6.80 25.43 -3.18
C ALA A 252 -7.98 25.88 -2.28
N ILE A 253 -8.99 25.05 -2.12
CA ILE A 253 -10.14 25.31 -1.23
C ILE A 253 -9.94 24.82 0.20
N GLY A 254 -8.77 24.25 0.53
CA GLY A 254 -8.40 23.82 1.88
C GLY A 254 -8.96 22.45 2.29
N VAL A 255 -9.45 21.66 1.37
CA VAL A 255 -9.91 20.31 1.65
C VAL A 255 -8.72 19.36 1.68
N ARG A 256 -8.71 18.45 2.67
CA ARG A 256 -7.65 17.47 2.82
C ARG A 256 -7.55 16.56 1.61
N GLN A 257 -6.39 16.53 1.00
CA GLN A 257 -6.11 15.74 -0.20
C GLN A 257 -4.68 15.16 -0.16
N GLY A 258 -4.37 14.31 -1.12
CA GLY A 258 -3.04 13.77 -1.38
C GLY A 258 -2.97 13.22 -2.80
N THR A 259 -1.82 12.75 -3.20
CA THR A 259 -1.50 12.38 -4.60
C THR A 259 -2.51 11.44 -5.26
N ALA A 260 -3.31 10.73 -4.51
CA ALA A 260 -4.25 9.75 -5.06
C ALA A 260 -5.63 9.79 -4.36
N TYR A 261 -5.92 10.81 -3.56
CA TYR A 261 -7.16 10.86 -2.82
C TYR A 261 -7.62 12.26 -2.46
N VAL A 262 -8.91 12.38 -2.21
CA VAL A 262 -9.52 13.47 -1.46
C VAL A 262 -10.27 12.90 -0.25
N ASN A 263 -10.21 13.60 0.88
CA ASN A 263 -11.01 13.33 2.05
C ASN A 263 -11.76 14.60 2.46
N TYR A 264 -13.04 14.63 2.19
CA TYR A 264 -13.89 15.80 2.39
C TYR A 264 -14.51 15.82 3.79
N SER A 265 -13.75 15.67 4.84
CA SER A 265 -14.26 15.74 6.22
C SER A 265 -14.16 17.12 6.85
N ASN A 266 -13.35 18.01 6.27
CA ASN A 266 -13.03 19.35 6.78
C ASN A 266 -13.50 20.49 5.86
N GLY A 267 -14.57 20.32 5.13
CA GLY A 267 -15.18 21.35 4.30
C GLY A 267 -15.77 22.51 5.11
N THR A 268 -16.37 23.47 4.44
CA THR A 268 -17.15 24.58 5.00
C THR A 268 -18.54 24.61 4.38
N LEU A 269 -19.50 25.29 4.97
CA LEU A 269 -20.85 25.44 4.38
C LEU A 269 -20.82 26.00 2.95
N LEU A 270 -19.85 26.84 2.64
CA LEU A 270 -19.66 27.36 1.29
C LEU A 270 -19.20 26.26 0.33
N THR A 271 -18.18 25.49 0.71
CA THR A 271 -17.71 24.39 -0.14
C THR A 271 -18.73 23.26 -0.24
N ASP A 272 -19.51 23.00 0.82
CA ASP A 272 -20.65 22.08 0.80
C ASP A 272 -21.68 22.52 -0.23
N ALA A 273 -22.07 23.81 -0.19
CA ALA A 273 -23.03 24.36 -1.13
C ALA A 273 -22.53 24.23 -2.57
N LEU A 274 -21.29 24.63 -2.85
CA LEU A 274 -20.68 24.59 -4.19
C LEU A 274 -20.56 23.17 -4.76
N LEU A 275 -20.25 22.20 -3.91
CA LEU A 275 -20.07 20.80 -4.32
C LEU A 275 -21.37 20.01 -4.27
N GLY A 276 -22.48 20.63 -3.91
CA GLY A 276 -23.79 20.00 -3.81
C GLY A 276 -23.89 18.96 -2.68
N ILE A 277 -23.14 19.19 -1.59
CA ILE A 277 -23.22 18.34 -0.39
C ILE A 277 -24.39 18.81 0.45
N LYS A 278 -25.47 18.02 0.41
CA LYS A 278 -26.72 18.33 1.09
C LYS A 278 -26.75 17.71 2.49
N ASN A 279 -26.34 16.47 2.62
CA ASN A 279 -26.40 15.75 3.87
C ASN A 279 -25.01 15.41 4.39
N THR A 280 -24.77 15.61 5.68
CA THR A 280 -23.50 15.26 6.32
C THR A 280 -23.76 14.44 7.58
N PHE A 281 -23.13 13.27 7.67
CA PHE A 281 -23.07 12.50 8.91
C PHE A 281 -22.03 13.09 9.85
N ILE A 282 -22.44 13.41 11.06
CA ILE A 282 -21.60 13.92 12.15
C ILE A 282 -21.48 12.83 13.20
N GLU A 283 -20.27 12.32 13.40
CA GLU A 283 -19.98 11.35 14.45
C GLU A 283 -19.89 12.06 15.80
N THR A 284 -20.55 11.50 16.81
CA THR A 284 -20.58 12.03 18.19
C THR A 284 -19.92 11.09 19.19
N THR A 285 -19.68 9.84 18.84
CA THR A 285 -19.01 8.88 19.71
C THR A 285 -17.49 8.98 19.56
N ASP A 286 -16.74 8.63 20.62
CA ASP A 286 -15.29 8.41 20.56
C ASP A 286 -14.94 7.07 19.89
N ALA A 287 -15.75 6.64 18.95
CA ALA A 287 -15.47 5.45 18.21
C ALA A 287 -14.12 5.58 17.48
N THR A 288 -13.40 4.52 17.47
CA THR A 288 -12.00 4.33 17.05
C THR A 288 -11.74 4.57 15.55
N TYR A 289 -12.45 5.49 14.94
CA TYR A 289 -12.17 5.90 13.57
C TYR A 289 -10.98 6.85 13.57
N ASN A 290 -10.07 6.64 12.63
CA ASN A 290 -8.70 7.15 12.68
C ASN A 290 -8.59 8.68 12.76
N GLU A 291 -9.56 9.42 12.27
CA GLU A 291 -9.54 10.88 12.26
C GLU A 291 -10.97 11.41 12.23
N ARG A 292 -11.24 12.37 13.08
CA ARG A 292 -12.51 13.08 13.18
C ARG A 292 -12.25 14.59 13.07
N TRP A 293 -13.13 15.30 12.42
CA TRP A 293 -13.09 16.76 12.32
C TRP A 293 -14.32 17.36 12.98
N GLU A 294 -14.07 18.30 13.87
CA GLU A 294 -15.12 19.14 14.45
C GLU A 294 -15.50 20.21 13.44
N ARG A 295 -16.75 20.21 13.00
CA ARG A 295 -17.35 21.13 12.05
C ARG A 295 -18.41 21.98 12.76
N LYS A 296 -17.98 23.06 13.45
CA LYS A 296 -18.87 23.97 14.17
C LYS A 296 -19.90 24.66 13.29
N ASP A 297 -19.59 24.84 12.02
CA ASP A 297 -20.48 25.40 11.01
C ASP A 297 -21.70 24.52 10.68
N LEU A 298 -21.69 23.26 11.11
CA LEU A 298 -22.81 22.33 10.93
C LEU A 298 -23.75 22.26 12.14
N GLU A 299 -23.40 22.86 13.31
CA GLU A 299 -24.14 22.72 14.55
C GLU A 299 -25.56 23.31 14.47
N ASP A 300 -25.73 24.38 13.70
CA ASP A 300 -27.02 25.07 13.53
C ASP A 300 -27.88 24.46 12.40
N LEU A 301 -27.39 23.42 11.71
CA LEU A 301 -28.16 22.80 10.64
C LEU A 301 -29.23 21.82 11.16
N PRO A 302 -30.36 21.70 10.45
CA PRO A 302 -31.43 20.77 10.85
C PRO A 302 -30.93 19.31 10.84
N THR A 303 -31.11 18.62 11.96
CA THR A 303 -30.88 17.17 12.06
C THR A 303 -32.09 16.44 11.43
N ILE A 304 -31.81 15.53 10.50
CA ILE A 304 -32.82 14.74 9.78
C ILE A 304 -32.87 13.29 10.22
N ALA A 305 -31.82 12.77 10.86
CA ALA A 305 -31.79 11.44 11.45
C ALA A 305 -30.76 11.38 12.57
N SER A 306 -30.98 10.49 13.55
CA SER A 306 -30.06 10.20 14.64
C SER A 306 -29.81 8.69 14.76
N PHE A 307 -28.59 8.34 15.11
CA PHE A 307 -28.08 6.98 15.28
C PHE A 307 -27.25 6.93 16.56
N ASP A 308 -26.91 5.74 17.03
CA ASP A 308 -26.09 5.57 18.23
C ASP A 308 -24.70 6.21 18.08
N GLU A 309 -24.15 6.19 16.86
CA GLU A 309 -22.80 6.71 16.57
C GLU A 309 -22.79 8.21 16.22
N GLY A 310 -23.95 8.82 15.95
CA GLY A 310 -24.01 10.21 15.52
C GLY A 310 -25.33 10.60 14.88
N HIS A 311 -25.33 11.69 14.13
CA HIS A 311 -26.55 12.19 13.48
C HIS A 311 -26.25 12.73 12.09
N ILE A 312 -27.29 12.83 11.27
CA ILE A 312 -27.22 13.42 9.93
C ILE A 312 -27.89 14.79 9.94
N VAL A 313 -27.15 15.79 9.49
CA VAL A 313 -27.67 17.15 9.27
C VAL A 313 -27.85 17.40 7.77
N THR A 314 -28.76 18.31 7.43
CA THR A 314 -29.01 18.71 6.05
C THR A 314 -28.70 20.19 5.84
N ASN A 315 -27.97 20.51 4.77
CA ASN A 315 -27.69 21.87 4.32
C ASN A 315 -28.75 22.31 3.29
N PRO A 316 -29.66 23.19 3.65
CA PRO A 316 -30.71 23.67 2.75
C PRO A 316 -30.15 24.53 1.59
N ASN A 317 -28.91 25.00 1.70
CA ASN A 317 -28.25 25.84 0.70
C ASN A 317 -27.38 25.04 -0.28
N ALA A 318 -27.41 23.71 -0.24
CA ALA A 318 -26.68 22.90 -1.18
C ALA A 318 -27.17 23.18 -2.63
N LEU A 319 -26.24 23.51 -3.51
CA LEU A 319 -26.56 23.78 -4.92
C LEU A 319 -26.74 22.47 -5.68
N SER A 320 -27.49 22.51 -6.75
CA SER A 320 -27.59 21.38 -7.68
C SER A 320 -26.27 21.17 -8.40
N ILE A 321 -26.08 19.99 -9.03
CA ILE A 321 -24.84 19.65 -9.76
C ILE A 321 -24.52 20.64 -10.90
N ALA A 322 -25.56 21.31 -11.40
CA ALA A 322 -25.44 22.37 -12.40
C ALA A 322 -26.29 23.56 -11.96
N TYR A 323 -25.66 24.72 -11.86
CA TYR A 323 -26.30 25.97 -11.47
C TYR A 323 -25.78 27.14 -12.30
N PRO A 324 -26.62 28.15 -12.59
CA PRO A 324 -26.19 29.32 -13.33
C PRO A 324 -25.26 30.20 -12.49
N MET A 325 -24.23 30.78 -13.11
CA MET A 325 -23.30 31.70 -12.50
C MET A 325 -23.28 33.03 -13.25
N LYS A 326 -23.06 34.14 -12.51
CA LYS A 326 -22.97 35.46 -13.11
C LYS A 326 -21.60 35.86 -13.63
N ALA A 327 -20.55 35.11 -13.25
CA ALA A 327 -19.17 35.40 -13.63
C ALA A 327 -18.46 34.24 -14.29
N ILE A 328 -17.42 34.56 -15.09
CA ILE A 328 -16.58 33.59 -15.75
C ILE A 328 -15.40 33.23 -14.84
N LEU A 329 -15.36 32.01 -14.31
CA LEU A 329 -14.27 31.52 -13.43
C LEU A 329 -12.94 31.30 -14.17
N LYS A 330 -12.92 31.30 -15.51
CA LYS A 330 -11.71 31.06 -16.34
C LYS A 330 -10.54 31.99 -16.05
N SER A 331 -10.80 33.17 -15.52
CA SER A 331 -9.75 34.17 -15.22
C SER A 331 -9.31 34.19 -13.76
N MET A 332 -9.87 33.34 -12.91
CA MET A 332 -9.45 33.25 -11.52
C MET A 332 -8.04 32.69 -11.41
N LYS A 333 -7.16 33.43 -10.74
CA LYS A 333 -5.87 32.90 -10.30
C LYS A 333 -6.09 32.12 -9.02
N VAL A 334 -5.75 30.84 -9.03
CA VAL A 334 -5.78 30.00 -7.84
C VAL A 334 -4.63 30.40 -6.91
N PRO A 335 -4.92 31.01 -5.75
CA PRO A 335 -3.88 31.32 -4.78
C PRO A 335 -3.38 30.02 -4.15
N THR A 336 -2.08 29.81 -4.11
CA THR A 336 -1.47 28.69 -3.39
C THR A 336 -1.41 29.01 -1.90
N ASN A 337 -1.76 28.03 -1.05
CA ASN A 337 -1.71 28.11 0.42
C ASN A 337 -2.61 29.19 1.09
N HIS A 338 -3.67 29.64 0.42
CA HIS A 338 -4.62 30.59 0.96
C HIS A 338 -6.08 30.16 0.73
N PRO A 339 -6.55 29.07 1.36
CA PRO A 339 -7.86 28.50 1.08
C PRO A 339 -9.02 29.44 1.39
N ILE A 340 -8.95 30.24 2.45
CA ILE A 340 -9.95 31.24 2.79
C ILE A 340 -10.08 32.30 1.67
N THR A 341 -8.95 32.78 1.15
CA THR A 341 -8.94 33.72 0.04
C THR A 341 -9.58 33.12 -1.20
N MET A 342 -9.27 31.84 -1.51
CA MET A 342 -9.86 31.13 -2.63
C MET A 342 -11.37 30.96 -2.46
N GLN A 343 -11.84 30.56 -1.30
CA GLN A 343 -13.26 30.43 -1.02
C GLN A 343 -13.99 31.76 -1.13
N ASN A 344 -13.44 32.86 -0.59
CA ASN A 344 -13.98 34.18 -0.76
C ASN A 344 -14.05 34.63 -2.23
N GLN A 345 -13.03 34.36 -3.03
CA GLN A 345 -13.02 34.64 -4.47
C GLN A 345 -14.11 33.87 -5.20
N LEU A 346 -14.26 32.55 -4.90
CA LEU A 346 -15.32 31.72 -5.46
C LEU A 346 -16.71 32.28 -5.15
N ALA A 347 -16.98 32.60 -3.90
CA ALA A 347 -18.28 33.15 -3.47
C ALA A 347 -18.59 34.49 -4.14
N ASN A 348 -17.62 35.38 -4.22
CA ASN A 348 -17.78 36.69 -4.90
C ASN A 348 -18.03 36.51 -6.40
N ALA A 349 -17.29 35.59 -7.05
CA ALA A 349 -17.49 35.27 -8.47
C ALA A 349 -18.89 34.71 -8.74
N LEU A 350 -19.36 33.80 -7.89
CA LEU A 350 -20.68 33.19 -8.02
C LEU A 350 -21.84 34.20 -7.81
N SER A 351 -21.71 35.09 -6.82
CA SER A 351 -22.71 36.11 -6.56
C SER A 351 -22.72 37.24 -7.59
N GLY A 352 -21.68 37.35 -8.42
CA GLY A 352 -21.49 38.46 -9.37
C GLY A 352 -21.32 39.81 -8.66
N THR A 353 -20.79 39.81 -7.44
CA THR A 353 -20.62 41.03 -6.64
C THR A 353 -19.45 41.84 -7.18
N THR A 354 -19.69 43.11 -7.51
CA THR A 354 -18.66 44.07 -7.96
C THR A 354 -17.80 44.60 -6.80
N SER A 355 -18.29 44.49 -5.58
CA SER A 355 -17.56 44.85 -4.36
C SER A 355 -17.22 43.57 -3.61
N PRO A 356 -15.93 43.12 -3.58
CA PRO A 356 -15.54 41.92 -2.88
C PRO A 356 -15.90 41.99 -1.40
N LYS A 357 -16.61 40.99 -0.90
CA LYS A 357 -16.90 40.82 0.52
C LYS A 357 -16.09 39.64 1.05
N ASN A 358 -15.48 39.82 2.19
CA ASN A 358 -14.96 38.70 2.96
C ASN A 358 -16.14 37.98 3.61
N ILE A 359 -16.26 36.69 3.37
CA ILE A 359 -17.29 35.82 3.94
C ILE A 359 -16.76 35.17 5.20
N PHE A 360 -15.44 35.02 5.27
CA PHE A 360 -14.70 34.49 6.41
C PHE A 360 -13.77 35.54 7.00
#